data_1d3744a286140b21edac1837e9acdf8c
#
_entry.id   1d3744a286140b21edac1837e9acdf8c
#
_cell.length_a   1.000
_cell.length_b   1.000
_cell.length_c   1.000
_cell.angle_alpha   90.00
_cell.angle_beta   90.00
_cell.angle_gamma   90.00
#
_symmetry.space_group_name_H-M   'P 1'
#
loop_
_entity.id
_entity.type
_entity.pdbx_description
1 polymer ?
#
loop_
_entity_poly.entity_id
_entity_poly.type
_entity_poly.pdbx_seq_one_letter_code
_entity_poly.pdbx_strand_id
1 'polypeptide(L)'
;MKIVSGRTGSPHVTSQQFRQMLEGILGQDSYILTSGENLKPELSSNNLLKIRSGMMCHHGCISCVEIGTYDEVTLTNGSHGMQRIDLVVNRYTRNAETEVEKCEWKVINGTAKASSPAVPTYTKGNLQEGDLVDECPVFEIHYNGINVTEVKSLLSVAGSLAELNGKLEKKVDATTLGFGVSETFTGQYLNSKPIYQKMISVGALPNNTTKSISTGITGADYIWVDMENSFAFNQGASYPIPYVDPKTVANSIGVRITNNGATVTVSTGTNWSTYSGGITLRYTKK
;
A
#
# COMPACT_ATOMS: atom_id res chain seq x y z
N MET A 1 -29.81 10.01 22.40
CA MET A 1 -28.70 10.48 21.53
C MET A 1 -28.43 11.94 21.81
N LYS A 2 -27.17 12.37 21.90
CA LYS A 2 -26.78 13.74 22.23
C LYS A 2 -26.19 14.42 20.97
N ILE A 3 -26.59 15.66 20.66
CA ILE A 3 -26.03 16.41 19.54
C ILE A 3 -24.66 16.93 19.95
N VAL A 4 -23.65 16.74 19.07
CA VAL A 4 -22.27 17.20 19.29
C VAL A 4 -21.96 18.46 18.50
N SER A 5 -22.47 18.57 17.25
CA SER A 5 -22.18 19.68 16.33
C SER A 5 -23.23 20.80 16.31
N GLY A 6 -24.27 20.74 17.15
CA GLY A 6 -25.34 21.73 17.18
C GLY A 6 -25.18 22.77 18.30
N ARG A 7 -26.01 23.79 18.29
CA ARG A 7 -26.08 24.79 19.39
C ARG A 7 -26.93 24.24 20.56
N THR A 8 -26.35 24.21 21.76
CA THR A 8 -27.02 23.72 22.99
C THR A 8 -27.15 24.80 24.06
N GLY A 9 -26.71 26.06 23.79
CA GLY A 9 -26.74 27.16 24.73
C GLY A 9 -25.57 27.19 25.73
N SER A 10 -24.72 26.15 25.75
CA SER A 10 -23.54 26.05 26.61
C SER A 10 -22.43 25.29 25.89
N PRO A 11 -21.15 25.38 26.31
CA PRO A 11 -20.09 24.50 25.81
C PRO A 11 -20.51 23.03 25.99
N HIS A 12 -20.42 22.24 24.93
CA HIS A 12 -21.01 20.88 24.93
C HIS A 12 -20.16 19.81 24.25
N VAL A 13 -19.07 20.20 23.57
CA VAL A 13 -18.11 19.27 22.98
C VAL A 13 -17.02 19.00 24.01
N THR A 14 -16.87 17.73 24.38
CA THR A 14 -15.80 17.29 25.28
C THR A 14 -14.58 16.81 24.49
N SER A 15 -13.40 16.80 25.11
CA SER A 15 -12.16 16.21 24.52
C SER A 15 -12.41 14.78 24.06
N GLN A 16 -13.13 13.98 24.86
CA GLN A 16 -13.48 12.60 24.52
C GLN A 16 -14.34 12.51 23.24
N GLN A 17 -15.38 13.35 23.11
CA GLN A 17 -16.21 13.37 21.90
C GLN A 17 -15.44 13.79 20.66
N PHE A 18 -14.51 14.75 20.82
CA PHE A 18 -13.63 15.19 19.74
C PHE A 18 -12.68 14.05 19.31
N ARG A 19 -12.07 13.34 20.27
CA ARG A 19 -11.24 12.15 19.99
C ARG A 19 -12.04 11.05 19.26
N GLN A 20 -13.26 10.72 19.73
CA GLN A 20 -14.12 9.75 19.06
C GLN A 20 -14.43 10.13 17.60
N MET A 21 -14.65 11.40 17.32
CA MET A 21 -14.87 11.88 15.96
C MET A 21 -13.63 11.65 15.10
N LEU A 22 -12.44 11.97 15.61
CA LEU A 22 -11.17 11.79 14.88
C LEU A 22 -10.83 10.31 14.67
N GLU A 23 -11.07 9.45 15.66
CA GLU A 23 -10.94 8.00 15.49
C GLU A 23 -11.88 7.46 14.41
N GLY A 24 -13.11 7.98 14.33
CA GLY A 24 -14.05 7.61 13.27
C GLY A 24 -13.61 8.03 11.86
N ILE A 25 -12.77 9.07 11.74
CA ILE A 25 -12.25 9.57 10.46
C ILE A 25 -10.91 8.95 10.09
N LEU A 26 -9.99 8.83 11.05
CA LEU A 26 -8.60 8.43 10.85
C LEU A 26 -8.34 6.96 11.19
N GLY A 27 -9.22 6.32 11.95
CA GLY A 27 -9.00 5.00 12.54
C GLY A 27 -8.42 5.09 13.95
N GLN A 28 -8.33 3.94 14.63
CA GLN A 28 -7.85 3.82 16.02
C GLN A 28 -6.32 3.79 16.15
N ASP A 29 -5.61 3.63 15.04
CA ASP A 29 -4.15 3.59 15.03
C ASP A 29 -3.53 4.98 15.23
N SER A 30 -2.21 5.00 15.29
CA SER A 30 -1.41 6.22 15.45
C SER A 30 -0.74 6.61 14.15
N TYR A 31 -0.83 7.90 13.78
CA TYR A 31 -0.33 8.42 12.52
C TYR A 31 0.34 9.78 12.69
N ILE A 32 1.33 10.07 11.86
CA ILE A 32 1.76 11.43 11.57
C ILE A 32 0.83 11.98 10.51
N LEU A 33 0.24 13.16 10.73
CA LEU A 33 -0.63 13.82 9.77
C LEU A 33 0.22 14.61 8.77
N THR A 34 -0.25 14.70 7.52
CA THR A 34 0.42 15.52 6.49
C THR A 34 0.30 17.00 6.84
N SER A 35 1.27 17.51 7.62
CA SER A 35 1.34 18.90 8.09
C SER A 35 2.78 19.29 8.44
N GLY A 36 3.17 20.53 8.13
CA GLY A 36 4.51 21.02 8.39
C GLY A 36 5.58 20.16 7.75
N GLU A 37 6.58 19.77 8.53
CA GLU A 37 7.69 18.89 8.10
C GLU A 37 7.44 17.42 8.51
N ASN A 38 6.19 17.06 8.82
CA ASN A 38 5.75 15.71 9.19
C ASN A 38 6.52 15.11 10.39
N LEU A 39 6.81 15.94 11.42
CA LEU A 39 7.58 15.56 12.62
C LEU A 39 8.93 14.92 12.28
N LYS A 40 9.60 15.37 11.23
CA LYS A 40 10.88 14.79 10.78
C LYS A 40 11.92 14.88 11.90
N PRO A 41 12.54 13.74 12.28
CA PRO A 41 13.61 13.74 13.26
C PRO A 41 14.91 14.25 12.64
N GLU A 42 15.65 15.08 13.38
CA GLU A 42 16.96 15.60 13.01
C GLU A 42 17.92 15.42 14.20
N LEU A 43 18.88 14.54 14.05
CA LEU A 43 19.89 14.31 15.09
C LEU A 43 20.91 15.45 15.05
N SER A 44 20.88 16.34 16.04
CA SER A 44 21.82 17.43 16.16
C SER A 44 23.14 17.00 16.82
N SER A 45 23.08 16.03 17.71
CA SER A 45 24.24 15.40 18.37
C SER A 45 23.83 14.07 18.99
N ASN A 46 24.78 13.30 19.55
CA ASN A 46 24.46 12.02 20.22
C ASN A 46 23.56 12.16 21.45
N ASN A 47 23.33 13.39 21.92
CA ASN A 47 22.49 13.68 23.09
C ASN A 47 21.39 14.72 22.81
N LEU A 48 21.17 15.08 21.55
CA LEU A 48 20.13 16.05 21.19
C LEU A 48 19.45 15.66 19.87
N LEU A 49 18.16 15.37 19.96
CA LEU A 49 17.28 15.14 18.82
C LEU A 49 16.36 16.38 18.68
N LYS A 50 16.27 16.90 17.47
CA LYS A 50 15.23 17.88 17.10
C LYS A 50 14.11 17.16 16.39
N ILE A 51 12.87 17.49 16.75
CA ILE A 51 11.67 17.04 16.07
C ILE A 51 11.07 18.24 15.37
N ARG A 52 11.07 18.22 14.03
CA ARG A 52 10.62 19.34 13.20
C ARG A 52 9.11 19.50 13.27
N SER A 53 8.60 20.62 12.77
CA SER A 53 7.18 20.94 12.78
C SER A 53 6.29 19.83 12.18
N GLY A 54 5.10 19.65 12.73
CA GLY A 54 4.15 18.67 12.25
C GLY A 54 3.06 18.35 13.28
N MET A 55 2.18 17.43 12.91
CA MET A 55 1.09 16.98 13.76
C MET A 55 1.03 15.45 13.78
N MET A 56 0.57 14.89 14.89
CA MET A 56 0.25 13.47 14.99
C MET A 56 -1.12 13.25 15.64
N CYS A 57 -1.71 12.12 15.32
CA CYS A 57 -2.91 11.60 15.96
C CYS A 57 -2.57 10.28 16.65
N HIS A 58 -2.92 10.15 17.91
CA HIS A 58 -2.82 8.91 18.68
C HIS A 58 -4.13 8.69 19.43
N HIS A 59 -4.83 7.60 19.13
CA HIS A 59 -6.17 7.30 19.70
C HIS A 59 -7.11 8.54 19.65
N GLY A 60 -7.13 9.24 18.51
CA GLY A 60 -7.92 10.46 18.32
C GLY A 60 -7.37 11.72 19.02
N CYS A 61 -6.36 11.60 19.87
CA CYS A 61 -5.69 12.75 20.48
C CYS A 61 -4.70 13.37 19.49
N ILE A 62 -4.86 14.68 19.21
CA ILE A 62 -3.97 15.42 18.32
C ILE A 62 -2.95 16.19 19.16
N SER A 63 -1.69 16.05 18.80
CA SER A 63 -0.60 16.89 19.29
C SER A 63 0.23 17.43 18.15
N CYS A 64 0.92 18.57 18.34
CA CYS A 64 1.69 19.21 17.29
C CYS A 64 2.97 19.85 17.80
N VAL A 65 3.95 19.96 16.90
CA VAL A 65 5.04 20.93 16.93
C VAL A 65 4.69 22.02 15.94
N GLU A 66 4.68 23.28 16.36
CA GLU A 66 4.19 24.41 15.57
C GLU A 66 4.98 24.62 14.27
N ILE A 67 4.28 25.06 13.22
CA ILE A 67 4.91 25.32 11.92
C ILE A 67 6.01 26.38 12.06
N GLY A 68 7.16 26.08 11.46
CA GLY A 68 8.34 26.96 11.52
C GLY A 68 9.15 26.82 12.82
N THR A 69 8.78 25.89 13.70
CA THR A 69 9.51 25.59 14.95
C THR A 69 10.01 24.13 14.97
N TYR A 70 10.65 23.76 16.06
CA TYR A 70 11.02 22.41 16.40
C TYR A 70 11.04 22.22 17.91
N ASP A 71 10.84 20.97 18.36
CA ASP A 71 11.04 20.61 19.75
C ASP A 71 12.40 19.96 19.91
N GLU A 72 13.05 20.19 21.08
CA GLU A 72 14.30 19.56 21.45
C GLU A 72 14.07 18.43 22.46
N VAL A 73 14.59 17.26 22.14
CA VAL A 73 14.54 16.08 23.01
C VAL A 73 15.95 15.72 23.42
N THR A 74 16.22 15.84 24.71
CA THR A 74 17.52 15.45 25.28
C THR A 74 17.62 13.94 25.36
N LEU A 75 18.67 13.38 24.76
CA LEU A 75 18.98 11.95 24.77
C LEU A 75 20.08 11.65 25.76
N THR A 76 20.04 10.47 26.37
CA THR A 76 21.14 9.97 27.26
C THR A 76 22.22 9.34 26.38
N ASN A 77 23.46 9.75 26.53
CA ASN A 77 24.59 9.16 25.79
C ASN A 77 24.66 7.63 25.93
N GLY A 78 25.10 6.99 24.87
CA GLY A 78 25.36 5.56 24.87
C GLY A 78 26.56 5.19 25.76
N SER A 79 26.83 3.90 25.94
CA SER A 79 27.91 3.35 26.74
C SER A 79 28.94 2.65 25.86
N HIS A 80 30.23 2.87 26.11
CA HIS A 80 31.30 2.26 25.32
C HIS A 80 31.17 0.71 25.30
N GLY A 81 31.28 0.12 24.11
CA GLY A 81 31.22 -1.33 23.93
C GLY A 81 29.83 -1.95 24.10
N MET A 82 28.79 -1.15 24.28
CA MET A 82 27.40 -1.61 24.44
C MET A 82 26.49 -1.09 23.34
N GLN A 83 25.42 -1.82 23.09
CA GLN A 83 24.30 -1.40 22.24
C GLN A 83 23.07 -1.10 23.10
N ARG A 84 22.26 -0.16 22.69
CA ARG A 84 21.01 0.20 23.38
C ARG A 84 19.99 0.71 22.37
N ILE A 85 18.71 0.48 22.64
CA ILE A 85 17.59 1.09 21.91
C ILE A 85 16.77 1.87 22.92
N ASP A 86 16.62 3.18 22.70
CA ASP A 86 15.72 4.04 23.48
C ASP A 86 14.46 4.33 22.66
N LEU A 87 13.33 4.59 23.33
CA LEU A 87 12.11 5.08 22.70
C LEU A 87 11.93 6.56 23.01
N VAL A 88 11.60 7.33 21.97
CA VAL A 88 11.01 8.66 22.12
C VAL A 88 9.51 8.50 21.92
N VAL A 89 8.75 8.79 22.97
CA VAL A 89 7.29 8.65 22.97
C VAL A 89 6.64 10.03 23.10
N ASN A 90 5.50 10.22 22.41
CA ASN A 90 4.57 11.30 22.76
C ASN A 90 3.71 10.80 23.91
N ARG A 91 3.87 11.39 25.09
CA ARG A 91 3.18 10.99 26.29
C ARG A 91 2.02 11.91 26.57
N TYR A 92 0.81 11.34 26.51
CA TYR A 92 -0.38 11.98 27.04
C TYR A 92 -0.49 11.77 28.55
N THR A 93 -0.89 12.80 29.26
CA THR A 93 -1.27 12.76 30.68
C THR A 93 -2.49 13.61 30.92
N ARG A 94 -3.35 13.16 31.86
CA ARG A 94 -4.47 13.94 32.39
C ARG A 94 -4.37 14.00 33.93
N ASN A 95 -4.49 15.19 34.49
CA ASN A 95 -4.57 15.32 35.95
C ASN A 95 -5.98 14.90 36.41
N ALA A 96 -6.07 13.98 37.38
CA ALA A 96 -7.33 13.43 37.85
C ALA A 96 -8.22 14.46 38.59
N GLU A 97 -7.64 15.51 39.17
CA GLU A 97 -8.39 16.52 39.94
C GLU A 97 -8.77 17.71 39.09
N THR A 98 -7.84 18.22 38.28
CA THR A 98 -8.05 19.43 37.45
C THR A 98 -8.54 19.13 36.06
N GLU A 99 -8.52 17.87 35.62
CA GLU A 99 -8.83 17.39 34.27
C GLU A 99 -7.95 18.01 33.16
N VAL A 100 -6.89 18.71 33.53
CA VAL A 100 -5.97 19.32 32.56
C VAL A 100 -5.21 18.22 31.82
N GLU A 101 -5.30 18.25 30.51
CA GLU A 101 -4.64 17.32 29.60
C GLU A 101 -3.33 17.92 29.05
N LYS A 102 -2.34 17.07 28.82
CA LYS A 102 -1.01 17.47 28.32
C LYS A 102 -0.41 16.37 27.47
N CYS A 103 0.24 16.76 26.37
CA CYS A 103 1.15 15.91 25.60
C CYS A 103 2.58 16.45 25.69
N GLU A 104 3.55 15.56 25.85
CA GLU A 104 4.96 15.93 25.91
C GLU A 104 5.84 14.80 25.33
N TRP A 105 7.02 15.19 24.85
CA TRP A 105 8.05 14.22 24.49
C TRP A 105 8.69 13.61 25.73
N LYS A 106 8.79 12.29 25.76
CA LYS A 106 9.49 11.55 26.83
C LYS A 106 10.43 10.54 26.23
N VAL A 107 11.63 10.43 26.78
CA VAL A 107 12.59 9.38 26.44
C VAL A 107 12.46 8.24 27.43
N ILE A 108 12.27 7.02 26.93
CA ILE A 108 12.32 5.79 27.71
C ILE A 108 13.63 5.10 27.35
N ASN A 109 14.58 5.12 28.27
CA ASN A 109 15.88 4.51 28.05
C ASN A 109 15.77 2.98 28.09
N GLY A 110 16.34 2.33 27.09
CA GLY A 110 16.49 0.88 27.10
C GLY A 110 17.66 0.40 27.97
N THR A 111 17.80 -0.90 28.07
CA THR A 111 18.90 -1.54 28.81
C THR A 111 20.08 -1.76 27.87
N ALA A 112 21.24 -1.23 28.21
CA ALA A 112 22.48 -1.45 27.47
C ALA A 112 22.93 -2.92 27.56
N LYS A 113 23.28 -3.51 26.41
CA LYS A 113 23.75 -4.90 26.25
C LYS A 113 24.91 -4.95 25.27
N ALA A 114 25.76 -5.97 25.40
CA ALA A 114 26.86 -6.18 24.45
C ALA A 114 26.38 -6.47 23.04
N SER A 115 25.19 -7.11 22.90
CA SER A 115 24.53 -7.40 21.59
C SER A 115 23.02 -7.54 21.76
N SER A 116 22.28 -7.35 20.66
CA SER A 116 20.83 -7.55 20.59
C SER A 116 20.05 -6.87 21.73
N PRO A 117 20.12 -5.54 21.86
CA PRO A 117 19.35 -4.82 22.86
C PRO A 117 17.84 -4.94 22.54
N ALA A 118 17.01 -4.99 23.58
CA ALA A 118 15.56 -5.01 23.43
C ALA A 118 15.02 -3.58 23.46
N VAL A 119 13.93 -3.35 22.73
CA VAL A 119 13.14 -2.12 22.82
C VAL A 119 12.49 -2.05 24.20
N PRO A 120 12.56 -0.92 24.91
CA PRO A 120 11.94 -0.79 26.21
C PRO A 120 10.40 -0.83 26.14
N THR A 121 9.76 -1.22 27.23
CA THR A 121 8.31 -1.19 27.37
C THR A 121 7.83 0.25 27.64
N TYR A 122 6.61 0.53 27.26
CA TYR A 122 5.93 1.83 27.44
C TYR A 122 4.52 1.63 27.99
N THR A 123 3.91 2.69 28.52
CA THR A 123 2.55 2.65 29.10
C THR A 123 1.52 2.69 27.95
N LYS A 124 0.65 1.67 27.88
CA LYS A 124 -0.48 1.65 26.98
C LYS A 124 -1.74 2.01 27.76
N GLY A 125 -2.37 3.10 27.41
CA GLY A 125 -3.62 3.55 27.98
C GLY A 125 -4.78 3.49 26.99
N ASN A 126 -5.99 3.63 27.50
CA ASN A 126 -7.20 3.81 26.70
C ASN A 126 -7.85 5.14 27.06
N LEU A 127 -7.59 6.16 26.26
CA LEU A 127 -8.10 7.52 26.48
C LEU A 127 -9.63 7.59 26.40
N GLN A 128 -10.28 6.69 25.69
CA GLN A 128 -11.73 6.62 25.56
C GLN A 128 -12.38 6.04 26.84
N GLU A 129 -11.67 5.18 27.55
CA GLU A 129 -12.11 4.63 28.86
C GLU A 129 -11.68 5.51 30.02
N GLY A 130 -10.90 6.57 29.75
CA GLY A 130 -10.57 7.59 30.73
C GLY A 130 -9.24 7.37 31.45
N ASP A 131 -8.36 6.56 30.91
CA ASP A 131 -6.99 6.41 31.44
C ASP A 131 -6.26 7.75 31.51
N LEU A 132 -5.48 7.92 32.56
CA LEU A 132 -4.78 9.17 32.85
C LEU A 132 -3.44 9.30 32.11
N VAL A 133 -2.90 8.21 31.59
CA VAL A 133 -1.60 8.15 30.93
C VAL A 133 -1.70 7.24 29.71
N ASP A 134 -1.18 7.72 28.57
CA ASP A 134 -0.99 6.91 27.38
C ASP A 134 0.28 7.36 26.67
N GLU A 135 1.09 6.41 26.17
CA GLU A 135 2.38 6.69 25.54
C GLU A 135 2.38 6.13 24.12
N CYS A 136 2.58 6.99 23.14
CA CYS A 136 2.72 6.63 21.74
C CYS A 136 4.21 6.60 21.35
N PRO A 137 4.82 5.44 21.04
CA PRO A 137 6.16 5.37 20.50
C PRO A 137 6.23 6.01 19.10
N VAL A 138 7.09 7.02 18.95
CA VAL A 138 7.24 7.75 17.68
C VAL A 138 8.58 7.47 17.02
N PHE A 139 9.66 7.37 17.82
CA PHE A 139 11.00 7.07 17.31
C PHE A 139 11.72 6.03 18.16
N GLU A 140 12.47 5.12 17.50
CA GLU A 140 13.54 4.33 18.12
C GLU A 140 14.88 5.02 17.89
N ILE A 141 15.69 5.13 18.95
CA ILE A 141 17.05 5.66 18.90
C ILE A 141 18.01 4.50 19.14
N HIS A 142 18.75 4.12 18.12
CA HIS A 142 19.69 3.00 18.19
C HIS A 142 21.10 3.50 18.48
N TYR A 143 21.73 2.92 19.48
CA TYR A 143 23.10 3.22 19.90
C TYR A 143 24.04 2.06 19.63
N ASN A 144 25.25 2.39 19.18
CA ASN A 144 26.40 1.49 19.19
C ASN A 144 27.58 2.22 19.84
N GLY A 145 28.01 1.77 21.00
CA GLY A 145 28.91 2.52 21.84
C GLY A 145 28.27 3.82 22.30
N ILE A 146 28.99 4.93 22.18
CA ILE A 146 28.52 6.26 22.56
C ILE A 146 27.70 6.96 21.46
N ASN A 147 27.70 6.40 20.24
CA ASN A 147 27.11 7.05 19.07
C ASN A 147 25.69 6.56 18.82
N VAL A 148 24.82 7.49 18.42
CA VAL A 148 23.57 7.17 17.78
C VAL A 148 23.85 6.74 16.34
N THR A 149 23.41 5.54 15.98
CA THR A 149 23.61 4.96 14.64
C THR A 149 22.39 5.08 13.76
N GLU A 150 21.19 5.18 14.36
CA GLU A 150 19.94 5.30 13.64
C GLU A 150 18.88 6.01 14.51
N VAL A 151 18.07 6.85 13.87
CA VAL A 151 16.80 7.36 14.41
C VAL A 151 15.70 6.83 13.49
N LYS A 152 14.97 5.82 13.95
CA LYS A 152 13.95 5.12 13.17
C LYS A 152 12.56 5.65 13.53
N SER A 153 11.82 6.15 12.53
CA SER A 153 10.41 6.51 12.69
C SER A 153 9.53 5.27 12.78
N LEU A 154 8.63 5.23 13.76
CA LEU A 154 7.71 4.11 14.00
C LEU A 154 6.32 4.35 13.42
N LEU A 155 5.94 5.61 13.21
CA LEU A 155 4.64 5.97 12.68
C LEU A 155 4.71 6.24 11.17
N SER A 156 3.65 5.86 10.48
CA SER A 156 3.45 6.23 9.08
C SER A 156 2.80 7.60 8.95
N VAL A 157 3.08 8.30 7.86
CA VAL A 157 2.37 9.53 7.50
C VAL A 157 1.04 9.16 6.87
N ALA A 158 -0.06 9.60 7.46
CA ALA A 158 -1.39 9.41 6.90
C ALA A 158 -1.55 10.22 5.63
N GLY A 159 -1.95 9.57 4.54
CA GLY A 159 -2.30 10.27 3.31
C GLY A 159 -3.54 11.13 3.48
N SER A 160 -3.57 12.29 2.84
CA SER A 160 -4.76 13.11 2.77
C SER A 160 -5.88 12.39 2.00
N LEU A 161 -7.15 12.78 2.21
CA LEU A 161 -8.28 12.26 1.44
C LEU A 161 -8.10 12.48 -0.07
N ALA A 162 -7.47 13.59 -0.48
CA ALA A 162 -7.15 13.87 -1.88
C ALA A 162 -6.13 12.87 -2.44
N GLU A 163 -5.09 12.54 -1.68
CA GLU A 163 -4.10 11.53 -2.09
C GLU A 163 -4.70 10.12 -2.15
N LEU A 164 -5.58 9.77 -1.19
CA LEU A 164 -6.28 8.49 -1.18
C LEU A 164 -7.22 8.37 -2.38
N ASN A 165 -7.99 9.42 -2.69
CA ASN A 165 -8.83 9.47 -3.88
C ASN A 165 -8.00 9.35 -5.16
N GLY A 166 -6.88 10.07 -5.28
CA GLY A 166 -5.99 9.95 -6.43
C GLY A 166 -5.34 8.57 -6.59
N LYS A 167 -5.08 7.87 -5.47
CA LYS A 167 -4.63 6.47 -5.50
C LYS A 167 -5.76 5.52 -5.90
N LEU A 168 -6.98 5.79 -5.45
CA LEU A 168 -8.16 5.00 -5.79
C LEU A 168 -8.52 5.15 -7.28
N GLU A 169 -8.53 6.37 -7.81
CA GLU A 169 -8.74 6.65 -9.24
C GLU A 169 -7.73 5.90 -10.12
N LYS A 170 -6.46 5.87 -9.71
CA LYS A 170 -5.41 5.10 -10.42
C LYS A 170 -5.59 3.59 -10.34
N LYS A 171 -6.23 3.08 -9.29
CA LYS A 171 -6.52 1.64 -9.14
C LYS A 171 -7.79 1.19 -9.86
N VAL A 172 -8.74 2.08 -10.06
CA VAL A 172 -10.06 1.79 -10.65
C VAL A 172 -10.23 2.64 -11.91
N ASP A 173 -9.23 2.70 -12.75
CA ASP A 173 -9.48 3.17 -14.11
C ASP A 173 -10.20 2.05 -14.86
N ALA A 174 -11.54 2.19 -15.00
CA ALA A 174 -12.38 1.25 -15.72
C ALA A 174 -11.93 1.09 -17.20
N THR A 175 -11.14 2.03 -17.71
CA THR A 175 -10.54 1.93 -19.04
C THR A 175 -9.36 0.95 -19.08
N THR A 176 -8.72 0.66 -17.94
CA THR A 176 -7.64 -0.33 -17.84
C THR A 176 -8.13 -1.76 -17.68
N LEU A 177 -9.41 -1.99 -17.41
CA LEU A 177 -10.00 -3.33 -17.36
C LEU A 177 -10.47 -3.82 -18.76
N GLY A 178 -10.20 -3.06 -19.82
CA GLY A 178 -10.57 -3.40 -21.18
C GLY A 178 -9.68 -4.48 -21.81
N PHE A 179 -10.28 -5.29 -22.71
CA PHE A 179 -9.53 -6.18 -23.59
C PHE A 179 -8.88 -5.35 -24.70
N GLY A 180 -7.57 -5.32 -24.76
CA GLY A 180 -6.82 -4.52 -25.74
C GLY A 180 -5.51 -5.15 -26.17
N VAL A 181 -4.94 -4.59 -27.23
CA VAL A 181 -3.62 -5.00 -27.75
C VAL A 181 -2.45 -4.56 -26.84
N SER A 182 -2.72 -3.68 -25.88
CA SER A 182 -1.77 -3.31 -24.83
C SER A 182 -1.86 -4.26 -23.65
N GLU A 183 -0.74 -4.44 -22.95
CA GLU A 183 -0.71 -5.23 -21.71
C GLU A 183 -1.52 -4.51 -20.61
N THR A 184 -2.43 -5.22 -19.94
CA THR A 184 -3.22 -4.71 -18.82
C THR A 184 -3.19 -5.69 -17.65
N PHE A 185 -3.21 -5.17 -16.42
CA PHE A 185 -3.37 -5.98 -15.22
C PHE A 185 -4.84 -6.37 -15.04
N THR A 186 -5.12 -7.65 -14.76
CA THR A 186 -6.49 -8.16 -14.64
C THR A 186 -7.14 -7.91 -13.28
N GLY A 187 -6.40 -7.43 -12.29
CA GLY A 187 -6.85 -7.39 -10.90
C GLY A 187 -6.75 -8.74 -10.17
N GLN A 188 -6.34 -9.80 -10.84
CA GLN A 188 -6.25 -11.17 -10.31
C GLN A 188 -4.79 -11.58 -10.07
N TYR A 189 -4.61 -12.61 -9.22
CA TYR A 189 -3.29 -13.14 -8.86
C TYR A 189 -3.28 -14.67 -9.00
N LEU A 190 -2.13 -15.21 -9.44
CA LEU A 190 -1.82 -16.64 -9.44
C LEU A 190 -0.53 -16.84 -8.63
N ASN A 191 -0.57 -17.63 -7.55
CA ASN A 191 0.56 -17.87 -6.65
C ASN A 191 1.23 -16.56 -6.19
N SER A 192 0.43 -15.58 -5.74
CA SER A 192 0.85 -14.23 -5.32
C SER A 192 1.48 -13.37 -6.41
N LYS A 193 1.49 -13.81 -7.67
CA LYS A 193 1.97 -13.05 -8.81
C LYS A 193 0.79 -12.40 -9.56
N PRO A 194 0.87 -11.12 -9.93
CA PRO A 194 -0.19 -10.44 -10.67
C PRO A 194 -0.39 -11.07 -12.05
N ILE A 195 -1.65 -11.25 -12.45
CA ILE A 195 -2.02 -11.75 -13.78
C ILE A 195 -2.23 -10.55 -14.71
N TYR A 196 -1.48 -10.56 -15.80
CA TYR A 196 -1.63 -9.62 -16.90
C TYR A 196 -2.39 -10.27 -18.06
N GLN A 197 -3.03 -9.45 -18.88
CA GLN A 197 -3.67 -9.89 -20.11
C GLN A 197 -3.26 -9.00 -21.28
N LYS A 198 -3.27 -9.59 -22.46
CA LYS A 198 -2.98 -8.90 -23.72
C LYS A 198 -3.68 -9.63 -24.87
N MET A 199 -4.41 -8.90 -25.71
CA MET A 199 -4.98 -9.44 -26.94
C MET A 199 -3.96 -9.35 -28.08
N ILE A 200 -3.74 -10.45 -28.75
CA ILE A 200 -2.87 -10.58 -29.92
C ILE A 200 -3.77 -10.60 -31.16
N SER A 201 -3.65 -9.57 -32.00
CA SER A 201 -4.36 -9.53 -33.27
C SER A 201 -3.74 -10.55 -34.23
N VAL A 202 -4.50 -11.50 -34.68
CA VAL A 202 -4.10 -12.48 -35.68
C VAL A 202 -4.26 -11.91 -37.10
N GLY A 203 -5.20 -10.96 -37.27
CA GLY A 203 -5.69 -10.54 -38.58
C GLY A 203 -6.38 -11.69 -39.30
N ALA A 204 -6.25 -11.80 -40.60
CA ALA A 204 -6.81 -12.92 -41.36
C ALA A 204 -6.19 -14.26 -40.88
N LEU A 205 -7.06 -15.23 -40.59
CA LEU A 205 -6.68 -16.58 -40.20
C LEU A 205 -6.00 -17.34 -41.34
N PRO A 206 -5.24 -18.43 -41.05
CA PRO A 206 -4.56 -19.22 -42.07
C PRO A 206 -5.54 -19.92 -43.04
N ASN A 207 -5.04 -20.23 -44.22
CA ASN A 207 -5.70 -21.07 -45.20
C ASN A 207 -4.99 -22.43 -45.27
N ASN A 208 -5.55 -23.43 -44.58
CA ASN A 208 -4.98 -24.80 -44.50
C ASN A 208 -3.47 -24.80 -44.20
N THR A 209 -3.05 -24.00 -43.24
CA THR A 209 -1.65 -23.84 -42.89
C THR A 209 -1.49 -23.30 -41.46
N THR A 210 -0.29 -22.92 -41.10
CA THR A 210 0.05 -22.36 -39.79
C THR A 210 0.58 -20.95 -39.96
N LYS A 211 0.12 -20.05 -39.05
CA LYS A 211 0.57 -18.67 -38.94
C LYS A 211 1.12 -18.41 -37.56
N SER A 212 2.35 -17.87 -37.50
CA SER A 212 3.01 -17.51 -36.24
C SER A 212 2.99 -15.98 -36.08
N ILE A 213 2.66 -15.52 -34.88
CA ILE A 213 2.54 -14.10 -34.53
C ILE A 213 3.40 -13.83 -33.29
N SER A 214 4.22 -12.77 -33.36
CA SER A 214 4.91 -12.26 -32.18
C SER A 214 3.93 -11.62 -31.20
N THR A 215 4.00 -11.98 -29.95
CA THR A 215 3.15 -11.42 -28.90
C THR A 215 3.70 -10.12 -28.29
N GLY A 216 5.02 -9.92 -28.40
CA GLY A 216 5.71 -8.87 -27.68
C GLY A 216 5.73 -9.07 -26.15
N ILE A 217 5.35 -10.27 -25.66
CA ILE A 217 5.40 -10.62 -24.23
C ILE A 217 6.81 -11.12 -23.92
N THR A 218 7.42 -10.57 -22.87
CA THR A 218 8.73 -10.96 -22.36
C THR A 218 8.66 -11.27 -20.88
N GLY A 219 9.48 -12.21 -20.41
CA GLY A 219 9.58 -12.54 -18.99
C GLY A 219 8.34 -13.22 -18.40
N ALA A 220 7.50 -13.84 -19.22
CA ALA A 220 6.38 -14.64 -18.72
C ALA A 220 6.88 -15.85 -17.90
N ASP A 221 6.20 -16.11 -16.79
CA ASP A 221 6.41 -17.29 -15.94
C ASP A 221 5.36 -18.37 -16.24
N TYR A 222 4.08 -18.07 -16.00
CA TYR A 222 2.95 -18.85 -16.48
C TYR A 222 2.25 -18.10 -17.58
N ILE A 223 1.80 -18.79 -18.63
CA ILE A 223 1.07 -18.18 -19.73
C ILE A 223 0.06 -19.17 -20.32
N TRP A 224 -1.16 -18.69 -20.60
CA TRP A 224 -2.24 -19.48 -21.18
C TRP A 224 -3.15 -18.65 -22.07
N VAL A 225 -3.94 -19.32 -22.91
CA VAL A 225 -4.97 -18.70 -23.73
C VAL A 225 -6.22 -18.48 -22.88
N ASP A 226 -6.75 -17.27 -22.88
CA ASP A 226 -8.07 -16.96 -22.35
C ASP A 226 -9.10 -17.31 -23.43
N MET A 227 -9.70 -18.49 -23.29
CA MET A 227 -10.63 -19.03 -24.30
C MET A 227 -11.95 -18.26 -24.38
N GLU A 228 -12.38 -17.61 -23.28
CA GLU A 228 -13.61 -16.82 -23.25
C GLU A 228 -13.48 -15.54 -24.06
N ASN A 229 -12.28 -15.01 -24.19
CA ASN A 229 -11.97 -13.74 -24.82
C ASN A 229 -11.07 -13.89 -26.05
N SER A 230 -11.06 -15.09 -26.65
CA SER A 230 -10.35 -15.38 -27.90
C SER A 230 -11.34 -15.84 -28.97
N PHE A 231 -11.31 -15.21 -30.14
CA PHE A 231 -12.32 -15.42 -31.15
C PHE A 231 -11.82 -15.26 -32.58
N ALA A 232 -12.55 -15.92 -33.50
CA ALA A 232 -12.50 -15.67 -34.92
C ALA A 232 -13.85 -15.13 -35.36
N PHE A 233 -13.88 -14.12 -36.22
CA PHE A 233 -15.13 -13.55 -36.73
C PHE A 233 -15.03 -13.15 -38.19
N ASN A 234 -16.16 -13.16 -38.87
CA ASN A 234 -16.43 -12.49 -40.10
C ASN A 234 -17.84 -11.85 -40.05
N GLN A 235 -18.33 -11.25 -41.14
CA GLN A 235 -19.58 -10.47 -41.16
C GLN A 235 -20.85 -11.19 -40.68
N GLY A 236 -20.82 -12.50 -40.42
CA GLY A 236 -22.02 -13.25 -40.04
C GLY A 236 -21.80 -14.36 -39.02
N ALA A 237 -20.57 -14.63 -38.62
CA ALA A 237 -20.28 -15.71 -37.69
C ALA A 237 -19.08 -15.41 -36.76
N SER A 238 -19.16 -15.87 -35.51
CA SER A 238 -18.09 -15.83 -34.56
C SER A 238 -17.87 -17.23 -34.01
N TYR A 239 -16.59 -17.62 -33.86
CA TYR A 239 -16.14 -18.89 -33.28
C TYR A 239 -15.16 -18.64 -32.14
N PRO A 240 -15.23 -19.40 -31.04
CA PRO A 240 -14.19 -19.32 -30.01
C PRO A 240 -12.86 -19.82 -30.57
N ILE A 241 -11.74 -19.35 -30.04
CA ILE A 241 -10.41 -19.86 -30.36
C ILE A 241 -9.75 -20.37 -29.07
N PRO A 242 -9.26 -21.63 -29.01
CA PRO A 242 -9.29 -22.66 -30.09
C PRO A 242 -10.71 -23.19 -30.34
N TYR A 243 -10.96 -23.61 -31.59
CA TYR A 243 -12.22 -24.17 -32.01
C TYR A 243 -12.04 -25.60 -32.54
N VAL A 244 -12.90 -26.51 -32.12
CA VAL A 244 -12.96 -27.88 -32.64
C VAL A 244 -14.31 -28.07 -33.30
N ASP A 245 -14.28 -28.33 -34.60
CA ASP A 245 -15.50 -28.65 -35.35
C ASP A 245 -15.94 -30.10 -35.02
N PRO A 246 -17.17 -30.30 -34.51
CA PRO A 246 -17.62 -31.63 -34.08
C PRO A 246 -17.93 -32.58 -35.25
N LYS A 247 -18.07 -32.06 -36.47
CA LYS A 247 -18.38 -32.85 -37.67
C LYS A 247 -17.17 -33.08 -38.56
N THR A 248 -16.27 -32.11 -38.63
CA THR A 248 -15.12 -32.14 -39.53
C THR A 248 -13.90 -31.60 -38.84
N VAL A 249 -13.10 -32.48 -38.24
CA VAL A 249 -11.90 -32.10 -37.43
C VAL A 249 -10.94 -31.20 -38.24
N ALA A 250 -10.83 -31.41 -39.54
CA ALA A 250 -10.01 -30.54 -40.40
C ALA A 250 -10.47 -29.06 -40.40
N ASN A 251 -11.76 -28.80 -40.09
CA ASN A 251 -12.30 -27.44 -39.98
C ASN A 251 -12.09 -26.80 -38.61
N SER A 252 -11.10 -27.26 -37.84
CA SER A 252 -10.78 -26.76 -36.52
C SER A 252 -9.69 -25.66 -36.58
N ILE A 253 -9.66 -24.83 -35.52
CA ILE A 253 -8.65 -23.79 -35.31
C ILE A 253 -7.83 -24.16 -34.08
N GLY A 254 -6.58 -24.52 -34.31
CA GLY A 254 -5.63 -24.84 -33.23
C GLY A 254 -4.82 -23.63 -32.81
N VAL A 255 -4.51 -23.54 -31.54
CA VAL A 255 -3.62 -22.50 -30.99
C VAL A 255 -2.53 -23.14 -30.14
N ARG A 256 -1.31 -22.65 -30.29
CA ARG A 256 -0.16 -23.04 -29.46
C ARG A 256 0.67 -21.82 -29.10
N ILE A 257 1.10 -21.78 -27.84
CA ILE A 257 2.02 -20.76 -27.33
C ILE A 257 3.42 -21.39 -27.30
N THR A 258 4.42 -20.68 -27.80
CA THR A 258 5.82 -21.12 -27.86
C THR A 258 6.77 -20.03 -27.39
N ASN A 259 8.05 -20.38 -27.19
CA ASN A 259 9.10 -19.45 -26.79
C ASN A 259 8.75 -18.64 -25.51
N ASN A 260 8.25 -19.33 -24.47
CA ASN A 260 7.86 -18.71 -23.20
C ASN A 260 6.90 -17.53 -23.38
N GLY A 261 5.94 -17.66 -24.31
CA GLY A 261 4.95 -16.62 -24.57
C GLY A 261 5.30 -15.64 -25.66
N ALA A 262 6.52 -15.62 -26.18
CA ALA A 262 6.92 -14.68 -27.21
C ALA A 262 6.21 -14.89 -28.55
N THR A 263 5.68 -16.10 -28.78
CA THR A 263 5.03 -16.46 -30.07
C THR A 263 3.73 -17.20 -29.82
N VAL A 264 2.66 -16.80 -30.52
CA VAL A 264 1.42 -17.55 -30.70
C VAL A 264 1.39 -18.09 -32.09
N THR A 265 1.06 -19.37 -32.22
CA THR A 265 0.90 -20.06 -33.50
C THR A 265 -0.56 -20.49 -33.66
N VAL A 266 -1.18 -20.09 -34.77
CA VAL A 266 -2.54 -20.48 -35.16
C VAL A 266 -2.46 -21.43 -36.35
N SER A 267 -3.13 -22.58 -36.27
CA SER A 267 -3.15 -23.59 -37.31
C SER A 267 -4.58 -23.91 -37.71
N THR A 268 -4.82 -24.07 -39.01
CA THR A 268 -6.13 -24.47 -39.57
C THR A 268 -5.93 -25.60 -40.57
N GLY A 269 -6.85 -26.54 -40.65
CA GLY A 269 -6.82 -27.63 -41.61
C GLY A 269 -7.68 -27.36 -42.86
N THR A 270 -8.38 -26.21 -42.90
CA THR A 270 -9.16 -25.73 -44.04
C THR A 270 -8.96 -24.23 -44.23
N ASN A 271 -9.62 -23.64 -45.21
CA ASN A 271 -9.54 -22.22 -45.47
C ASN A 271 -10.37 -21.39 -44.49
N TRP A 272 -9.66 -20.65 -43.61
CA TRP A 272 -10.26 -19.69 -42.68
C TRP A 272 -9.86 -18.23 -42.99
N SER A 273 -9.29 -17.95 -44.17
CA SER A 273 -8.73 -16.63 -44.50
C SER A 273 -9.76 -15.50 -44.60
N THR A 274 -11.04 -15.84 -44.67
CA THR A 274 -12.14 -14.84 -44.62
C THR A 274 -12.52 -14.42 -43.21
N TYR A 275 -11.97 -15.07 -42.19
CA TYR A 275 -12.14 -14.73 -40.79
C TYR A 275 -10.93 -13.97 -40.26
N SER A 276 -11.17 -12.98 -39.41
CA SER A 276 -10.16 -12.32 -38.61
C SER A 276 -10.18 -12.84 -37.18
N GLY A 277 -9.02 -12.97 -36.55
CA GLY A 277 -8.91 -13.51 -35.19
C GLY A 277 -8.23 -12.59 -34.22
N GLY A 278 -8.65 -12.71 -32.96
CA GLY A 278 -7.99 -12.15 -31.79
C GLY A 278 -7.77 -13.25 -30.74
N ILE A 279 -6.56 -13.34 -30.18
CA ILE A 279 -6.21 -14.29 -29.13
C ILE A 279 -5.80 -13.51 -27.89
N THR A 280 -6.55 -13.67 -26.83
CA THR A 280 -6.23 -13.08 -25.53
C THR A 280 -5.37 -14.05 -24.75
N LEU A 281 -4.20 -13.58 -24.37
CA LEU A 281 -3.26 -14.29 -23.50
C LEU A 281 -3.34 -13.72 -22.09
N ARG A 282 -3.38 -14.60 -21.09
CA ARG A 282 -3.16 -14.28 -19.69
C ARG A 282 -1.84 -14.86 -19.21
N TYR A 283 -1.10 -14.13 -18.40
CA TYR A 283 0.21 -14.55 -17.94
C TYR A 283 0.63 -13.83 -16.66
N THR A 284 1.56 -14.47 -15.93
CA THR A 284 2.30 -13.83 -14.84
C THR A 284 3.72 -13.53 -15.31
N LYS A 285 4.41 -12.62 -14.64
CA LYS A 285 5.83 -12.31 -14.89
C LYS A 285 6.73 -12.94 -13.82
N LYS A 286 7.98 -13.22 -14.21
CA LYS A 286 9.03 -13.73 -13.31
C LYS A 286 9.38 -12.72 -12.23
#